data_f824991c188bfe7601161055e405398b
#
_entry.id   f824991c188bfe7601161055e405398b
#
_cell.length_a   1.000
_cell.length_b   1.000
_cell.length_c   1.000
_cell.angle_alpha   90.00
_cell.angle_beta   90.00
_cell.angle_gamma   90.00
#
_symmetry.space_group_name_H-M   'P 1'
#
loop_
_entity.id
_entity.type
_entity.pdbx_description
1 polymer ?
#
loop_
_entity_poly.entity_id
_entity_poly.type
_entity_poly.pdbx_seq_one_letter_code
_entity_poly.pdbx_strand_id
1 'polypeptide(L)'
;MHLEPNQLVTHAQLARQGLTANDIRKRLRNGELERLRRGVYRPTTTELSNELLHRQLIRATLTEVHSSTVISHLSAGVLHQLPVPIAGLDRVWATRRTSGHGKRSHHLVTRTSPLDDDEVTRLGDFPVTTLARTASDLARTSPFAWGVMAVDAALHRGLALEDLLPALERHPRLHGLNRARSVVEFADERSESAAESMSRVSMALAGIPDPATQFEIVDDAGQFVARADFAWPELKLVGEMDGKGKYADLLAPGESVADVVMREKLREERIRQAGYWIVRWDWKIACDATALGALLRRAMGLQRRQLGLIG
;
A
#
# COMPACT_ATOMS: atom_id res chain seq x y z
N MET A 1 -1.78 29.59 -22.39
CA MET A 1 -0.70 28.66 -22.02
C MET A 1 -1.36 27.35 -21.66
N HIS A 2 -1.14 26.33 -22.46
CA HIS A 2 -1.65 24.98 -22.18
C HIS A 2 -0.53 24.24 -21.46
N LEU A 3 -0.69 23.98 -20.17
CA LEU A 3 0.19 23.12 -19.40
C LEU A 3 -0.47 21.73 -19.36
N GLU A 4 0.30 20.72 -19.64
CA GLU A 4 -0.19 19.34 -19.51
C GLU A 4 -0.57 19.04 -18.04
N PRO A 5 -1.63 18.29 -17.78
CA PRO A 5 -2.15 18.03 -16.43
C PRO A 5 -1.12 17.59 -15.40
N ASN A 6 -0.09 16.86 -15.84
CA ASN A 6 0.97 16.31 -14.97
C ASN A 6 2.31 17.06 -15.09
N GLN A 7 2.35 18.20 -15.80
CA GLN A 7 3.58 18.93 -16.05
C GLN A 7 4.00 19.74 -14.83
N LEU A 8 5.18 19.49 -14.31
CA LEU A 8 5.84 20.37 -13.35
C LEU A 8 6.53 21.52 -14.07
N VAL A 9 6.34 22.72 -13.57
CA VAL A 9 6.96 23.94 -14.11
C VAL A 9 7.69 24.68 -12.99
N THR A 10 8.90 25.10 -13.29
CA THR A 10 9.69 25.92 -12.37
C THR A 10 9.37 27.40 -12.56
N HIS A 11 9.67 28.20 -11.55
CA HIS A 11 9.58 29.67 -11.65
C HIS A 11 10.38 30.21 -12.86
N ALA A 12 11.57 29.64 -13.11
CA ALA A 12 12.41 30.06 -14.24
C ALA A 12 11.79 29.68 -15.60
N GLN A 13 11.10 28.54 -15.69
CA GLN A 13 10.38 28.16 -16.92
C GLN A 13 9.19 29.07 -17.18
N LEU A 14 8.40 29.39 -16.15
CA LEU A 14 7.28 30.33 -16.26
C LEU A 14 7.76 31.73 -16.64
N ALA A 15 8.86 32.21 -16.07
CA ALA A 15 9.48 33.49 -16.43
C ALA A 15 9.96 33.52 -17.89
N ARG A 16 10.57 32.43 -18.38
CA ARG A 16 10.94 32.30 -19.81
C ARG A 16 9.73 32.30 -20.77
N GLN A 17 8.57 31.90 -20.28
CA GLN A 17 7.29 31.98 -21.00
C GLN A 17 6.64 33.37 -20.88
N GLY A 18 7.30 34.36 -20.29
CA GLY A 18 6.84 35.73 -20.17
C GLY A 18 5.95 36.03 -18.96
N LEU A 19 5.77 35.08 -18.03
CA LEU A 19 4.99 35.33 -16.82
C LEU A 19 5.82 36.09 -15.78
N THR A 20 5.27 37.21 -15.30
CA THR A 20 5.83 37.93 -14.17
C THR A 20 5.51 37.25 -12.84
N ALA A 21 6.23 37.60 -11.77
CA ALA A 21 5.91 37.14 -10.42
C ALA A 21 4.47 37.50 -9.97
N ASN A 22 3.90 38.58 -10.51
CA ASN A 22 2.51 39.00 -10.26
C ASN A 22 1.54 38.06 -10.98
N ASP A 23 1.84 37.67 -12.22
CA ASP A 23 1.00 36.73 -12.98
C ASP A 23 0.96 35.37 -12.31
N ILE A 24 2.10 34.88 -11.84
CA ILE A 24 2.18 33.63 -11.09
C ILE A 24 1.35 33.70 -9.81
N ARG A 25 1.46 34.80 -9.04
CA ARG A 25 0.65 35.01 -7.84
C ARG A 25 -0.84 35.07 -8.14
N LYS A 26 -1.25 35.73 -9.24
CA LYS A 26 -2.63 35.79 -9.69
C LYS A 26 -3.18 34.39 -10.01
N ARG A 27 -2.41 33.57 -10.77
CA ARG A 27 -2.80 32.21 -11.13
C ARG A 27 -2.89 31.28 -9.92
N LEU A 28 -2.01 31.43 -8.93
CA LEU A 28 -2.10 30.72 -7.66
C LEU A 28 -3.38 31.07 -6.89
N ARG A 29 -3.74 32.37 -6.84
CA ARG A 29 -4.99 32.83 -6.18
C ARG A 29 -6.25 32.38 -6.89
N ASN A 30 -6.20 32.32 -8.22
CA ASN A 30 -7.33 31.86 -9.04
C ASN A 30 -7.47 30.33 -9.08
N GLY A 31 -6.55 29.58 -8.45
CA GLY A 31 -6.57 28.13 -8.50
C GLY A 31 -6.19 27.54 -9.86
N GLU A 32 -5.56 28.31 -10.76
CA GLU A 32 -5.04 27.81 -12.05
C GLU A 32 -3.72 27.06 -11.89
N LEU A 33 -2.94 27.46 -10.88
CA LEU A 33 -1.70 26.81 -10.49
C LEU A 33 -1.73 26.45 -9.00
N GLU A 34 -1.08 25.37 -8.67
CA GLU A 34 -0.79 24.97 -7.31
C GLU A 34 0.72 24.97 -7.08
N ARG A 35 1.15 25.42 -5.91
CA ARG A 35 2.57 25.41 -5.54
C ARG A 35 2.89 24.16 -4.74
N LEU A 36 3.62 23.24 -5.35
CA LEU A 36 4.10 22.03 -4.67
C LEU A 36 5.21 22.33 -3.66
N ARG A 37 6.09 23.27 -4.04
CA ARG A 37 7.17 23.80 -3.20
C ARG A 37 7.62 25.15 -3.72
N ARG A 38 8.55 25.81 -2.98
CA ARG A 38 9.10 27.10 -3.42
C ARG A 38 9.70 26.97 -4.84
N GLY A 39 9.19 27.77 -5.76
CA GLY A 39 9.69 27.82 -7.14
C GLY A 39 9.27 26.68 -8.06
N VAL A 40 8.45 25.73 -7.60
CA VAL A 40 7.90 24.65 -8.43
C VAL A 40 6.37 24.62 -8.32
N TYR A 41 5.72 24.61 -9.46
CA TYR A 41 4.27 24.71 -9.60
C TYR A 41 3.76 23.60 -10.51
N ARG A 42 2.47 23.32 -10.41
CA ARG A 42 1.72 22.47 -11.33
C ARG A 42 0.41 23.14 -11.72
N PRO A 43 -0.18 22.80 -12.87
CA PRO A 43 -1.56 23.15 -13.16
C PRO A 43 -2.49 22.52 -12.13
N THR A 44 -3.48 23.25 -11.67
CA THR A 44 -4.56 22.69 -10.87
C THR A 44 -5.52 22.01 -11.82
N THR A 45 -5.32 20.77 -12.11
CA THR A 45 -6.20 19.96 -12.92
C THR A 45 -6.49 18.69 -12.18
N THR A 46 -7.72 18.21 -12.27
CA THR A 46 -8.20 16.89 -11.86
C THR A 46 -7.61 16.29 -10.58
N GLU A 47 -8.41 15.62 -9.81
CA GLU A 47 -8.01 14.87 -8.62
C GLU A 47 -6.94 13.85 -8.97
N LEU A 48 -5.72 14.10 -8.55
CA LEU A 48 -4.62 13.13 -8.61
C LEU A 48 -4.63 12.29 -7.34
N SER A 49 -4.26 11.01 -7.46
CA SER A 49 -4.06 10.20 -6.27
C SER A 49 -2.92 10.74 -5.41
N ASN A 50 -2.94 10.44 -4.11
CA ASN A 50 -1.89 10.87 -3.18
C ASN A 50 -0.50 10.40 -3.61
N GLU A 51 -0.40 9.22 -4.23
CA GLU A 51 0.83 8.65 -4.75
C GLU A 51 1.37 9.45 -5.94
N LEU A 52 0.50 9.84 -6.86
CA LEU A 52 0.88 10.68 -8.02
C LEU A 52 1.33 12.07 -7.55
N LEU A 53 0.62 12.67 -6.60
CA LEU A 53 1.01 13.94 -5.97
C LEU A 53 2.38 13.82 -5.31
N HIS A 54 2.61 12.73 -4.58
CA HIS A 54 3.88 12.50 -3.91
C HIS A 54 5.02 12.26 -4.91
N ARG A 55 4.80 11.53 -6.01
CA ARG A 55 5.78 11.37 -7.10
C ARG A 55 6.17 12.71 -7.72
N GLN A 56 5.20 13.61 -7.90
CA GLN A 56 5.48 14.97 -8.36
C GLN A 56 6.32 15.76 -7.33
N LEU A 57 6.02 15.62 -6.04
CA LEU A 57 6.78 16.25 -4.97
C LEU A 57 8.23 15.71 -4.90
N ILE A 58 8.44 14.39 -5.09
CA ILE A 58 9.78 13.79 -5.19
C ILE A 58 10.55 14.43 -6.34
N ARG A 59 9.96 14.47 -7.56
CA ARG A 59 10.59 15.08 -8.74
C ARG A 59 10.95 16.55 -8.51
N ALA A 60 10.04 17.31 -7.93
CA ALA A 60 10.27 18.71 -7.60
C ALA A 60 11.39 18.90 -6.56
N THR A 61 11.58 17.96 -5.65
CA THR A 61 12.54 18.06 -4.55
C THR A 61 13.95 17.64 -4.97
N LEU A 62 14.09 16.64 -5.83
CA LEU A 62 15.39 16.13 -6.28
C LEU A 62 16.25 17.17 -6.99
N THR A 63 15.65 18.18 -7.63
CA THR A 63 16.39 19.26 -8.29
C THR A 63 17.20 20.15 -7.35
N GLU A 64 16.93 20.07 -6.03
CA GLU A 64 17.56 20.94 -5.02
C GLU A 64 18.30 20.17 -3.91
N VAL A 65 18.32 18.82 -3.97
CA VAL A 65 19.03 18.03 -2.97
C VAL A 65 20.43 17.65 -3.47
N HIS A 66 21.31 17.36 -2.52
CA HIS A 66 22.66 16.91 -2.82
C HIS A 66 22.63 15.59 -3.59
N SER A 67 23.57 15.40 -4.53
CA SER A 67 23.65 14.21 -5.41
C SER A 67 23.81 12.89 -4.65
N SER A 68 24.32 12.91 -3.41
CA SER A 68 24.39 11.73 -2.52
C SER A 68 23.08 11.39 -1.80
N THR A 69 21.99 12.09 -2.10
CA THR A 69 20.68 11.84 -1.48
C THR A 69 19.96 10.74 -2.22
N VAL A 70 19.55 9.70 -1.50
CA VAL A 70 18.82 8.54 -2.02
C VAL A 70 17.39 8.57 -1.48
N ILE A 71 16.40 8.46 -2.33
CA ILE A 71 14.98 8.36 -1.92
C ILE A 71 14.81 7.07 -1.12
N SER A 72 14.11 7.15 0.03
CA SER A 72 13.99 6.04 0.98
C SER A 72 12.65 6.06 1.72
N HIS A 73 12.40 5.07 2.60
CA HIS A 73 11.22 5.01 3.47
C HIS A 73 9.91 5.19 2.69
N LEU A 74 8.98 6.07 3.16
CA LEU A 74 7.66 6.26 2.54
C LEU A 74 7.77 6.66 1.06
N SER A 75 8.72 7.53 0.72
CA SER A 75 8.90 7.97 -0.68
C SER A 75 9.39 6.84 -1.58
N ALA A 76 10.30 6.01 -1.10
CA ALA A 76 10.72 4.81 -1.83
C ALA A 76 9.56 3.80 -1.93
N GLY A 77 8.77 3.63 -0.85
CA GLY A 77 7.56 2.83 -0.87
C GLY A 77 6.60 3.23 -2.00
N VAL A 78 6.31 4.53 -2.15
CA VAL A 78 5.49 5.05 -3.27
C VAL A 78 6.11 4.75 -4.62
N LEU A 79 7.43 4.89 -4.76
CA LEU A 79 8.13 4.59 -6.04
C LEU A 79 8.09 3.10 -6.36
N HIS A 80 8.25 2.23 -5.38
CA HIS A 80 8.11 0.78 -5.49
C HIS A 80 6.65 0.31 -5.52
N GLN A 81 5.67 1.22 -5.44
CA GLN A 81 4.23 0.91 -5.40
C GLN A 81 3.85 0.01 -4.20
N LEU A 82 4.55 0.15 -3.09
CA LEU A 82 4.18 -0.49 -1.84
C LEU A 82 3.11 0.32 -1.11
N PRO A 83 2.21 -0.31 -0.36
CA PRO A 83 1.28 0.39 0.51
C PRO A 83 2.02 1.21 1.57
N VAL A 84 1.69 2.49 1.66
CA VAL A 84 2.25 3.40 2.66
C VAL A 84 1.15 4.29 3.24
N PRO A 85 1.27 4.73 4.50
CA PRO A 85 0.30 5.66 5.08
C PRO A 85 0.35 7.01 4.33
N ILE A 86 -0.82 7.56 4.04
CA ILE A 86 -0.96 8.89 3.42
C ILE A 86 -0.35 9.97 4.31
N ALA A 87 -0.47 9.80 5.64
CA ALA A 87 0.17 10.66 6.61
C ALA A 87 1.70 10.60 6.44
N GLY A 88 2.31 11.74 6.10
CA GLY A 88 3.76 11.85 5.85
C GLY A 88 4.14 11.92 4.36
N LEU A 89 3.18 11.78 3.43
CA LEU A 89 3.39 12.01 1.99
C LEU A 89 3.42 13.52 1.62
N ASP A 90 3.16 14.40 2.57
CA ASP A 90 3.40 15.84 2.47
C ASP A 90 4.90 16.19 2.36
N ARG A 91 5.79 15.23 2.62
CA ARG A 91 7.26 15.36 2.62
C ARG A 91 7.93 14.23 1.89
N VAL A 92 9.01 14.56 1.17
CA VAL A 92 9.90 13.58 0.58
C VAL A 92 10.80 12.98 1.67
N TRP A 93 10.92 11.67 1.69
CA TRP A 93 11.77 10.91 2.60
C TRP A 93 13.01 10.44 1.87
N ALA A 94 14.17 10.74 2.42
CA ALA A 94 15.44 10.42 1.81
C ALA A 94 16.50 10.04 2.85
N THR A 95 17.48 9.28 2.43
CA THR A 95 18.66 8.90 3.23
C THR A 95 19.91 9.50 2.64
N ARG A 96 20.81 9.98 3.51
CA ARG A 96 22.18 10.37 3.17
C ARG A 96 23.16 9.40 3.77
N ARG A 97 24.18 9.03 3.00
CA ARG A 97 25.26 8.14 3.43
C ARG A 97 26.29 8.81 4.34
N THR A 98 26.43 10.14 4.23
CA THR A 98 27.44 10.92 4.94
C THR A 98 27.06 11.13 6.39
N SER A 99 28.08 11.15 7.28
CA SER A 99 27.95 11.53 8.67
C SER A 99 27.36 12.93 8.82
N GLY A 100 26.39 13.10 9.70
CA GLY A 100 25.70 14.35 9.97
C GLY A 100 24.35 14.11 10.64
N HIS A 101 23.75 15.16 11.16
CA HIS A 101 22.40 15.06 11.73
C HIS A 101 21.36 15.04 10.62
N GLY A 102 20.36 14.17 10.74
CA GLY A 102 19.20 14.19 9.86
C GLY A 102 18.55 15.58 9.87
N LYS A 103 18.09 16.04 8.72
CA LYS A 103 17.44 17.35 8.58
C LYS A 103 15.95 17.16 8.24
N ARG A 104 15.12 17.89 8.96
CA ARG A 104 13.69 17.98 8.66
C ARG A 104 13.39 19.40 8.18
N SER A 105 12.81 19.52 6.99
CA SER A 105 12.31 20.76 6.44
C SER A 105 10.84 20.60 6.06
N HIS A 106 10.22 21.66 5.56
CA HIS A 106 8.80 21.64 5.19
C HIS A 106 8.45 20.51 4.19
N HIS A 107 9.34 20.27 3.21
CA HIS A 107 9.07 19.29 2.13
C HIS A 107 10.02 18.09 2.11
N LEU A 108 10.98 18.01 3.04
CA LEU A 108 12.01 16.97 3.01
C LEU A 108 12.36 16.50 4.43
N VAL A 109 12.34 15.20 4.61
CA VAL A 109 12.90 14.50 5.78
C VAL A 109 14.13 13.75 5.32
N THR A 110 15.31 14.22 5.70
CA THR A 110 16.56 13.51 5.44
C THR A 110 16.99 12.78 6.69
N ARG A 111 17.17 11.47 6.57
CA ARG A 111 17.76 10.63 7.61
C ARG A 111 19.23 10.40 7.28
N THR A 112 20.06 10.31 8.30
CA THR A 112 21.42 9.81 8.18
C THR A 112 21.40 8.35 8.64
N SER A 113 21.76 7.45 7.75
CA SER A 113 21.75 6.00 7.99
C SER A 113 22.83 5.35 7.15
N PRO A 114 23.47 4.28 7.64
CA PRO A 114 24.28 3.43 6.79
C PRO A 114 23.45 2.97 5.59
N LEU A 115 24.06 3.03 4.42
CA LEU A 115 23.46 2.65 3.15
C LEU A 115 24.58 2.26 2.19
N ASP A 116 24.67 0.99 1.89
CA ASP A 116 25.69 0.42 1.01
C ASP A 116 25.30 0.61 -0.47
N ASP A 117 26.24 0.43 -1.39
CA ASP A 117 26.01 0.69 -2.80
C ASP A 117 24.98 -0.26 -3.41
N ASP A 118 24.98 -1.53 -2.99
CA ASP A 118 24.03 -2.55 -3.41
C ASP A 118 22.63 -2.40 -2.79
N GLU A 119 22.46 -1.53 -1.80
CA GLU A 119 21.15 -1.14 -1.27
C GLU A 119 20.48 0.00 -2.04
N VAL A 120 21.14 0.49 -3.13
CA VAL A 120 20.63 1.58 -3.95
C VAL A 120 20.43 1.11 -5.39
N THR A 121 19.29 1.49 -5.94
CA THR A 121 18.93 1.24 -7.33
C THR A 121 18.40 2.51 -7.98
N ARG A 122 17.95 2.41 -9.21
CA ARG A 122 17.27 3.50 -9.92
C ARG A 122 15.89 3.07 -10.39
N LEU A 123 14.90 3.90 -10.11
CA LEU A 123 13.57 3.79 -10.69
C LEU A 123 13.32 5.02 -11.58
N GLY A 124 13.49 4.85 -12.88
CA GLY A 124 13.57 5.96 -13.84
C GLY A 124 14.73 6.88 -13.48
N ASP A 125 14.46 8.17 -13.26
CA ASP A 125 15.46 9.17 -12.91
C ASP A 125 15.81 9.21 -11.42
N PHE A 126 15.11 8.44 -10.57
CA PHE A 126 15.25 8.53 -9.11
C PHE A 126 16.28 7.54 -8.56
N PRO A 127 17.34 8.00 -7.86
CA PRO A 127 18.12 7.14 -6.99
C PRO A 127 17.26 6.78 -5.78
N VAL A 128 17.04 5.49 -5.56
CA VAL A 128 16.10 4.98 -4.55
C VAL A 128 16.69 3.76 -3.86
N THR A 129 16.31 3.51 -2.61
CA THR A 129 16.66 2.25 -1.93
C THR A 129 16.04 1.06 -2.66
N THR A 130 16.75 -0.08 -2.70
CA THR A 130 16.23 -1.33 -3.28
C THR A 130 14.90 -1.74 -2.63
N LEU A 131 14.18 -2.65 -3.26
CA LEU A 131 12.90 -3.14 -2.74
C LEU A 131 13.10 -3.76 -1.33
N ALA A 132 14.12 -4.62 -1.15
CA ALA A 132 14.44 -5.25 0.14
C ALA A 132 14.76 -4.21 1.22
N ARG A 133 15.62 -3.22 0.90
CA ARG A 133 15.94 -2.14 1.84
C ARG A 133 14.71 -1.27 2.14
N THR A 134 13.89 -0.98 1.17
CA THR A 134 12.67 -0.18 1.35
C THR A 134 11.67 -0.91 2.24
N ALA A 135 11.42 -2.20 2.00
CA ALA A 135 10.55 -3.03 2.83
C ALA A 135 11.06 -3.11 4.27
N SER A 136 12.38 -3.32 4.48
CA SER A 136 13.03 -3.27 5.80
C SER A 136 12.84 -1.92 6.50
N ASP A 137 13.02 -0.81 5.78
CA ASP A 137 12.85 0.53 6.35
C ASP A 137 11.39 0.80 6.73
N LEU A 138 10.42 0.37 5.93
CA LEU A 138 8.99 0.48 6.22
C LEU A 138 8.59 -0.41 7.41
N ALA A 139 9.05 -1.64 7.46
CA ALA A 139 8.82 -2.56 8.59
C ALA A 139 9.32 -1.97 9.92
N ARG A 140 10.51 -1.31 9.91
CA ARG A 140 11.10 -0.70 11.11
C ARG A 140 10.41 0.58 11.55
N THR A 141 9.93 1.41 10.62
CA THR A 141 9.59 2.81 10.89
C THR A 141 8.11 3.13 10.78
N SER A 142 7.31 2.28 10.14
CA SER A 142 5.87 2.45 10.05
C SER A 142 5.14 1.82 11.25
N PRO A 143 3.87 2.19 11.51
CA PRO A 143 2.99 1.40 12.38
C PRO A 143 2.92 -0.05 11.92
N PHE A 144 2.75 -1.01 12.84
CA PHE A 144 2.84 -2.45 12.56
C PHE A 144 2.03 -2.88 11.32
N ALA A 145 0.75 -2.54 11.26
CA ALA A 145 -0.11 -2.92 10.13
C ALA A 145 0.40 -2.39 8.78
N TRP A 146 0.90 -1.15 8.72
CA TRP A 146 1.50 -0.60 7.51
C TRP A 146 2.83 -1.26 7.14
N GLY A 147 3.60 -1.69 8.15
CA GLY A 147 4.79 -2.52 7.95
C GLY A 147 4.43 -3.85 7.31
N VAL A 148 3.42 -4.55 7.85
CA VAL A 148 2.91 -5.82 7.30
C VAL A 148 2.43 -5.64 5.86
N MET A 149 1.55 -4.65 5.60
CA MET A 149 1.07 -4.38 4.24
C MET A 149 2.21 -4.14 3.25
N ALA A 150 3.24 -3.41 3.65
CA ALA A 150 4.38 -3.12 2.78
C ALA A 150 5.25 -4.35 2.52
N VAL A 151 5.47 -5.19 3.54
CA VAL A 151 6.25 -6.43 3.41
C VAL A 151 5.49 -7.47 2.61
N ASP A 152 4.20 -7.73 2.91
CA ASP A 152 3.35 -8.64 2.14
C ASP A 152 3.36 -8.26 0.65
N ALA A 153 3.14 -6.98 0.35
CA ALA A 153 3.17 -6.49 -1.04
C ALA A 153 4.54 -6.63 -1.70
N ALA A 154 5.64 -6.51 -0.96
CA ALA A 154 6.97 -6.72 -1.49
C ALA A 154 7.24 -8.20 -1.79
N LEU A 155 6.84 -9.11 -0.89
CA LEU A 155 6.95 -10.55 -1.08
C LEU A 155 6.07 -11.02 -2.25
N HIS A 156 4.82 -10.59 -2.31
CA HIS A 156 3.89 -10.91 -3.40
C HIS A 156 4.42 -10.45 -4.78
N ARG A 157 5.25 -9.42 -4.82
CA ARG A 157 5.93 -8.93 -6.02
C ARG A 157 7.24 -9.63 -6.35
N GLY A 158 7.55 -10.70 -5.63
CA GLY A 158 8.71 -11.55 -5.90
C GLY A 158 9.98 -11.16 -5.13
N LEU A 159 9.89 -10.31 -4.09
CA LEU A 159 10.99 -10.19 -3.15
C LEU A 159 11.09 -11.50 -2.38
N ALA A 160 12.23 -12.17 -2.47
CA ALA A 160 12.45 -13.38 -1.71
C ALA A 160 12.68 -13.07 -0.23
N LEU A 161 12.22 -13.95 0.67
CA LEU A 161 12.44 -13.79 2.10
C LEU A 161 13.94 -13.88 2.43
N GLU A 162 14.69 -14.66 1.67
CA GLU A 162 16.14 -14.79 1.73
C GLU A 162 16.89 -13.49 1.45
N ASP A 163 16.29 -12.57 0.68
CA ASP A 163 16.86 -11.25 0.41
C ASP A 163 16.40 -10.22 1.46
N LEU A 164 15.20 -10.37 1.98
CA LEU A 164 14.63 -9.44 2.97
C LEU A 164 15.31 -9.57 4.34
N LEU A 165 15.53 -10.80 4.83
CA LEU A 165 16.13 -11.05 6.15
C LEU A 165 17.55 -10.48 6.26
N PRO A 166 18.50 -10.74 5.32
CA PRO A 166 19.81 -10.13 5.33
C PRO A 166 19.76 -8.59 5.25
N ALA A 167 18.86 -8.04 4.42
CA ALA A 167 18.69 -6.59 4.32
C ALA A 167 18.22 -5.96 5.64
N LEU A 168 17.39 -6.67 6.41
CA LEU A 168 16.93 -6.25 7.73
C LEU A 168 18.05 -6.28 8.77
N GLU A 169 18.87 -7.33 8.80
CA GLU A 169 19.92 -7.56 9.80
C GLU A 169 21.26 -6.84 9.47
N ARG A 170 21.42 -6.37 8.25
CA ARG A 170 22.66 -5.76 7.76
C ARG A 170 23.15 -4.57 8.60
N HIS A 171 22.24 -3.81 9.17
CA HIS A 171 22.55 -2.65 9.98
C HIS A 171 21.97 -2.77 11.40
N PRO A 172 22.58 -3.55 12.30
CA PRO A 172 21.98 -3.96 13.57
C PRO A 172 21.79 -2.81 14.58
N ARG A 173 22.35 -1.63 14.31
CA ARG A 173 22.16 -0.43 15.16
C ARG A 173 20.99 0.46 14.74
N LEU A 174 20.27 0.09 13.69
CA LEU A 174 19.09 0.86 13.25
C LEU A 174 17.92 0.65 14.21
N HIS A 175 17.22 1.72 14.52
CA HIS A 175 16.05 1.65 15.38
C HIS A 175 14.91 0.85 14.74
N GLY A 176 14.12 0.15 15.57
CA GLY A 176 12.90 -0.53 15.15
C GLY A 176 13.11 -1.94 14.62
N LEU A 177 14.29 -2.55 14.77
CA LEU A 177 14.56 -3.91 14.31
C LEU A 177 13.64 -4.96 14.94
N ASN A 178 13.36 -4.88 16.24
CA ASN A 178 12.43 -5.82 16.89
C ASN A 178 11.04 -5.75 16.27
N ARG A 179 10.54 -4.53 15.98
CA ARG A 179 9.27 -4.37 15.26
C ARG A 179 9.34 -5.00 13.87
N ALA A 180 10.42 -4.75 13.14
CA ALA A 180 10.57 -5.30 11.79
C ALA A 180 10.63 -6.82 11.79
N ARG A 181 11.29 -7.46 12.77
CA ARG A 181 11.26 -8.91 12.95
C ARG A 181 9.83 -9.42 13.14
N SER A 182 9.07 -8.79 14.06
CA SER A 182 7.66 -9.16 14.26
C SER A 182 6.81 -8.93 13.00
N VAL A 183 7.10 -7.90 12.20
CA VAL A 183 6.43 -7.66 10.92
C VAL A 183 6.75 -8.79 9.92
N VAL A 184 8.03 -9.16 9.79
CA VAL A 184 8.46 -10.21 8.87
C VAL A 184 7.94 -11.58 9.30
N GLU A 185 7.92 -11.87 10.61
CA GLU A 185 7.35 -13.10 11.17
C GLU A 185 5.84 -13.22 10.88
N PHE A 186 5.13 -12.09 10.86
CA PHE A 186 3.70 -12.04 10.58
C PHE A 186 3.37 -12.01 9.08
N ALA A 187 4.33 -11.69 8.22
CA ALA A 187 4.11 -11.46 6.79
C ALA A 187 3.65 -12.75 6.07
N ASP A 188 2.86 -12.55 5.00
CA ASP A 188 2.36 -13.63 4.14
C ASP A 188 2.36 -13.16 2.68
N GLU A 189 3.18 -13.78 1.83
CA GLU A 189 3.30 -13.48 0.39
C GLU A 189 2.01 -13.73 -0.40
N ARG A 190 1.08 -14.54 0.17
CA ARG A 190 -0.22 -14.83 -0.44
C ARG A 190 -1.22 -13.69 -0.31
N SER A 191 -0.96 -12.69 0.55
CA SER A 191 -1.82 -11.50 0.63
C SER A 191 -1.68 -10.68 -0.66
N GLU A 192 -2.74 -10.65 -1.47
CA GLU A 192 -2.76 -9.99 -2.78
C GLU A 192 -3.08 -8.48 -2.71
N SER A 193 -3.55 -8.01 -1.55
CA SER A 193 -3.93 -6.62 -1.36
C SER A 193 -3.58 -6.08 0.03
N ALA A 194 -3.39 -4.76 0.12
CA ALA A 194 -3.23 -4.07 1.40
C ALA A 194 -4.42 -4.30 2.36
N ALA A 195 -5.60 -4.52 1.81
CA ALA A 195 -6.81 -4.72 2.59
C ALA A 195 -6.87 -6.13 3.19
N GLU A 196 -6.35 -7.14 2.51
CA GLU A 196 -6.17 -8.48 3.06
C GLU A 196 -5.13 -8.46 4.19
N SER A 197 -3.96 -7.85 3.97
CA SER A 197 -2.93 -7.70 5.00
C SER A 197 -3.47 -6.98 6.26
N MET A 198 -4.23 -5.89 6.07
CA MET A 198 -4.88 -5.16 7.16
C MET A 198 -5.90 -6.04 7.90
N SER A 199 -6.70 -6.82 7.16
CA SER A 199 -7.67 -7.75 7.73
C SER A 199 -6.99 -8.81 8.61
N ARG A 200 -5.87 -9.39 8.16
CA ARG A 200 -5.08 -10.35 8.95
C ARG A 200 -4.59 -9.74 10.26
N VAL A 201 -4.04 -8.51 10.20
CA VAL A 201 -3.61 -7.80 11.40
C VAL A 201 -4.78 -7.56 12.37
N SER A 202 -5.92 -7.13 11.87
CA SER A 202 -7.12 -6.89 12.69
C SER A 202 -7.70 -8.17 13.26
N MET A 203 -7.66 -9.28 12.51
CA MET A 203 -8.06 -10.61 13.01
C MET A 203 -7.16 -11.06 14.17
N ALA A 204 -5.84 -10.95 14.02
CA ALA A 204 -4.90 -11.30 15.07
C ALA A 204 -5.09 -10.44 16.32
N LEU A 205 -5.25 -9.11 16.17
CA LEU A 205 -5.54 -8.20 17.28
C LEU A 205 -6.87 -8.52 17.99
N ALA A 206 -7.86 -9.02 17.24
CA ALA A 206 -9.15 -9.44 17.78
C ALA A 206 -9.13 -10.85 18.37
N GLY A 207 -8.02 -11.59 18.29
CA GLY A 207 -7.95 -13.00 18.74
C GLY A 207 -8.83 -13.95 17.92
N ILE A 208 -9.04 -13.66 16.66
CA ILE A 208 -9.68 -14.57 15.69
C ILE A 208 -8.65 -15.65 15.33
N PRO A 209 -9.05 -16.94 15.26
CA PRO A 209 -8.17 -17.99 14.77
C PRO A 209 -7.59 -17.66 13.39
N ASP A 210 -6.31 -18.00 13.18
CA ASP A 210 -5.63 -17.73 11.92
C ASP A 210 -6.39 -18.37 10.74
N PRO A 211 -6.76 -17.59 9.71
CA PRO A 211 -7.41 -18.14 8.53
C PRO A 211 -6.40 -18.80 7.59
N ALA A 212 -6.85 -19.78 6.82
CA ALA A 212 -6.18 -20.12 5.58
C ALA A 212 -6.37 -18.97 4.58
N THR A 213 -5.26 -18.44 4.03
CA THR A 213 -5.27 -17.35 3.06
C THR A 213 -5.33 -17.91 1.63
N GLN A 214 -6.00 -17.21 0.71
CA GLN A 214 -6.14 -17.57 -0.70
C GLN A 214 -6.62 -19.03 -0.87
N PHE A 215 -7.68 -19.38 -0.15
CA PHE A 215 -8.17 -20.75 -0.03
C PHE A 215 -8.97 -21.17 -1.27
N GLU A 216 -8.56 -22.26 -1.90
CA GLU A 216 -9.28 -22.87 -3.02
C GLU A 216 -10.41 -23.74 -2.51
N ILE A 217 -11.64 -23.41 -2.92
CA ILE A 217 -12.83 -24.17 -2.64
C ILE A 217 -13.02 -25.17 -3.78
N VAL A 218 -13.21 -26.42 -3.43
CA VAL A 218 -13.55 -27.50 -4.37
C VAL A 218 -14.90 -28.10 -4.01
N ASP A 219 -15.62 -28.64 -5.01
CA ASP A 219 -16.85 -29.40 -4.80
C ASP A 219 -16.57 -30.85 -4.37
N ASP A 220 -17.63 -31.63 -4.16
CA ASP A 220 -17.54 -33.05 -3.76
C ASP A 220 -16.84 -33.93 -4.81
N ALA A 221 -16.76 -33.50 -6.07
CA ALA A 221 -16.04 -34.16 -7.15
C ALA A 221 -14.58 -33.71 -7.26
N GLY A 222 -14.11 -32.81 -6.37
CA GLY A 222 -12.78 -32.23 -6.40
C GLY A 222 -12.60 -31.15 -7.48
N GLN A 223 -13.67 -30.65 -8.09
CA GLN A 223 -13.59 -29.61 -9.11
C GLN A 223 -13.47 -28.23 -8.45
N PHE A 224 -12.61 -27.38 -9.02
CA PHE A 224 -12.45 -25.99 -8.56
C PHE A 224 -13.76 -25.21 -8.68
N VAL A 225 -14.17 -24.59 -7.58
CA VAL A 225 -15.38 -23.75 -7.48
C VAL A 225 -15.02 -22.28 -7.45
N ALA A 226 -14.17 -21.88 -6.51
CA ALA A 226 -13.75 -20.51 -6.30
C ALA A 226 -12.48 -20.43 -5.42
N ARG A 227 -11.86 -19.25 -5.36
CA ARG A 227 -10.82 -18.93 -4.39
C ARG A 227 -11.32 -17.81 -3.50
N ALA A 228 -11.22 -17.99 -2.18
CA ALA A 228 -11.58 -17.00 -1.17
C ALA A 228 -10.34 -16.40 -0.50
N ASP A 229 -10.40 -15.11 -0.13
CA ASP A 229 -9.27 -14.42 0.50
C ASP A 229 -8.88 -15.09 1.83
N PHE A 230 -9.89 -15.54 2.59
CA PHE A 230 -9.73 -16.17 3.91
C PHE A 230 -10.68 -17.36 4.05
N ALA A 231 -10.24 -18.39 4.80
CA ALA A 231 -11.13 -19.52 5.13
C ALA A 231 -10.83 -20.06 6.53
N TRP A 232 -11.89 -20.62 7.12
CA TRP A 232 -11.88 -21.51 8.29
C TRP A 232 -12.58 -22.80 7.86
N PRO A 233 -11.87 -23.73 7.21
CA PRO A 233 -12.48 -24.90 6.56
C PRO A 233 -13.25 -25.80 7.52
N GLU A 234 -12.78 -25.93 8.77
CA GLU A 234 -13.44 -26.69 9.83
C GLU A 234 -14.81 -26.12 10.24
N LEU A 235 -15.04 -24.84 9.95
CA LEU A 235 -16.31 -24.15 10.15
C LEU A 235 -17.10 -23.99 8.85
N LYS A 236 -16.60 -24.50 7.75
CA LYS A 236 -17.19 -24.22 6.42
C LYS A 236 -17.48 -22.71 6.22
N LEU A 237 -16.57 -21.86 6.67
CA LEU A 237 -16.69 -20.42 6.64
C LEU A 237 -15.58 -19.83 5.77
N VAL A 238 -15.95 -18.94 4.84
CA VAL A 238 -15.00 -18.16 4.07
C VAL A 238 -15.24 -16.66 4.28
N GLY A 239 -14.18 -15.90 4.19
CA GLY A 239 -14.17 -14.44 4.32
C GLY A 239 -13.66 -13.78 3.05
N GLU A 240 -14.31 -12.71 2.63
CA GLU A 240 -13.92 -11.94 1.46
C GLU A 240 -13.82 -10.45 1.79
N MET A 241 -12.73 -9.84 1.35
CA MET A 241 -12.53 -8.40 1.47
C MET A 241 -13.10 -7.67 0.26
N ASP A 242 -14.22 -6.94 0.45
CA ASP A 242 -14.83 -6.14 -0.61
C ASP A 242 -14.04 -4.85 -0.86
N GLY A 243 -13.25 -4.82 -1.94
CA GLY A 243 -12.61 -3.60 -2.44
C GLY A 243 -13.63 -2.64 -3.05
N LYS A 244 -13.74 -1.41 -2.54
CA LYS A 244 -14.50 -0.36 -3.22
C LYS A 244 -13.83 -0.09 -4.59
N GLY A 245 -14.53 -0.34 -5.68
CA GLY A 245 -14.03 -0.11 -7.04
C GLY A 245 -14.04 -1.34 -7.97
N LYS A 246 -14.20 -2.54 -7.42
CA LYS A 246 -14.12 -3.78 -8.23
C LYS A 246 -15.06 -3.85 -9.45
N TYR A 247 -16.22 -3.20 -9.41
CA TYR A 247 -17.17 -3.33 -10.52
C TYR A 247 -16.76 -2.60 -11.80
N ALA A 248 -16.09 -1.44 -11.69
CA ALA A 248 -15.62 -0.71 -12.87
C ALA A 248 -14.30 -1.29 -13.42
N ASP A 249 -13.45 -1.83 -12.54
CA ASP A 249 -12.14 -2.41 -12.90
C ASP A 249 -12.26 -3.88 -13.37
N LEU A 250 -13.40 -4.54 -13.11
CA LEU A 250 -13.69 -5.94 -13.48
C LEU A 250 -14.41 -6.09 -14.81
N LEU A 251 -14.76 -5.00 -15.48
CA LEU A 251 -15.43 -5.03 -16.78
C LEU A 251 -14.46 -5.51 -17.87
N ALA A 252 -14.73 -6.69 -18.43
CA ALA A 252 -14.08 -7.09 -19.66
C ALA A 252 -14.57 -6.23 -20.84
N PRO A 253 -13.79 -6.09 -21.92
CA PRO A 253 -14.23 -5.36 -23.12
C PRO A 253 -15.59 -5.87 -23.62
N GLY A 254 -16.61 -4.99 -23.59
CA GLY A 254 -17.97 -5.32 -24.00
C GLY A 254 -18.88 -5.90 -22.91
N GLU A 255 -18.40 -6.05 -21.68
CA GLU A 255 -19.18 -6.54 -20.53
C GLU A 255 -19.93 -5.38 -19.86
N SER A 256 -21.17 -5.62 -19.44
CA SER A 256 -21.96 -4.67 -18.66
C SER A 256 -21.81 -4.89 -17.16
N VAL A 257 -22.11 -3.86 -16.35
CA VAL A 257 -22.17 -3.98 -14.89
C VAL A 257 -23.14 -5.11 -14.46
N ALA A 258 -24.23 -5.31 -15.20
CA ALA A 258 -25.19 -6.37 -14.92
C ALA A 258 -24.58 -7.78 -15.09
N ASP A 259 -23.71 -7.96 -16.09
CA ASP A 259 -23.02 -9.24 -16.32
C ASP A 259 -22.05 -9.56 -15.19
N VAL A 260 -21.30 -8.55 -14.71
CA VAL A 260 -20.40 -8.68 -13.56
C VAL A 260 -21.18 -9.07 -12.29
N VAL A 261 -22.30 -8.41 -12.03
CA VAL A 261 -23.17 -8.71 -10.87
C VAL A 261 -23.75 -10.13 -10.98
N MET A 262 -24.15 -10.56 -12.18
CA MET A 262 -24.68 -11.91 -12.38
C MET A 262 -23.59 -12.96 -12.18
N ARG A 263 -22.39 -12.74 -12.70
CA ARG A 263 -21.24 -13.64 -12.51
C ARG A 263 -20.89 -13.80 -11.04
N GLU A 264 -20.90 -12.70 -10.26
CA GLU A 264 -20.63 -12.74 -8.83
C GLU A 264 -21.73 -13.49 -8.05
N LYS A 265 -23.00 -13.30 -8.40
CA LYS A 265 -24.10 -14.08 -7.82
C LYS A 265 -23.98 -15.58 -8.10
N LEU A 266 -23.63 -15.96 -9.33
CA LEU A 266 -23.41 -17.36 -9.69
C LEU A 266 -22.19 -17.95 -8.98
N ARG A 267 -21.15 -17.16 -8.77
CA ARG A 267 -19.96 -17.55 -7.98
C ARG A 267 -20.36 -17.80 -6.52
N GLU A 268 -21.10 -16.87 -5.91
CA GLU A 268 -21.59 -17.02 -4.53
C GLU A 268 -22.48 -18.25 -4.36
N GLU A 269 -23.39 -18.50 -5.31
CA GLU A 269 -24.25 -19.68 -5.27
C GLU A 269 -23.44 -20.98 -5.32
N ARG A 270 -22.42 -21.07 -6.19
CA ARG A 270 -21.54 -22.26 -6.26
C ARG A 270 -20.77 -22.47 -4.95
N ILE A 271 -20.28 -21.41 -4.30
CA ILE A 271 -19.62 -21.49 -3.00
C ILE A 271 -20.57 -22.05 -1.93
N ARG A 272 -21.83 -21.60 -1.93
CA ARG A 272 -22.86 -22.11 -1.02
C ARG A 272 -23.21 -23.57 -1.28
N GLN A 273 -23.30 -23.99 -2.55
CA GLN A 273 -23.50 -25.37 -2.94
C GLN A 273 -22.35 -26.28 -2.50
N ALA A 274 -21.10 -25.77 -2.48
CA ALA A 274 -19.96 -26.47 -1.88
C ALA A 274 -19.97 -26.48 -0.33
N GLY A 275 -21.06 -26.00 0.28
CA GLY A 275 -21.29 -26.04 1.73
C GLY A 275 -20.65 -24.90 2.52
N TYR A 276 -20.09 -23.89 1.88
CA TYR A 276 -19.43 -22.79 2.57
C TYR A 276 -20.36 -21.60 2.78
N TRP A 277 -20.28 -21.01 3.97
CA TRP A 277 -20.88 -19.71 4.28
C TRP A 277 -19.89 -18.59 3.99
N ILE A 278 -20.37 -17.48 3.39
CA ILE A 278 -19.53 -16.34 3.02
C ILE A 278 -19.81 -15.17 3.96
N VAL A 279 -18.77 -14.57 4.50
CA VAL A 279 -18.81 -13.30 5.23
C VAL A 279 -17.95 -12.26 4.50
N ARG A 280 -18.49 -11.05 4.31
CA ARG A 280 -17.80 -9.97 3.61
C ARG A 280 -17.65 -8.74 4.50
N TRP A 281 -16.56 -8.01 4.27
CA TRP A 281 -16.32 -6.72 4.94
C TRP A 281 -15.56 -5.77 4.01
N ASP A 282 -15.73 -4.49 4.28
CA ASP A 282 -15.05 -3.41 3.56
C ASP A 282 -13.77 -2.93 4.31
N TRP A 283 -13.05 -2.01 3.67
CA TRP A 283 -11.85 -1.38 4.24
C TRP A 283 -12.09 -0.76 5.63
N LYS A 284 -13.25 -0.15 5.85
CA LYS A 284 -13.57 0.47 7.14
C LYS A 284 -13.61 -0.56 8.27
N ILE A 285 -14.25 -1.69 8.00
CA ILE A 285 -14.32 -2.82 8.96
C ILE A 285 -12.94 -3.48 9.10
N ALA A 286 -12.20 -3.65 7.99
CA ALA A 286 -10.85 -4.20 8.02
C ALA A 286 -9.90 -3.39 8.92
N CYS A 287 -10.06 -2.07 8.98
CA CYS A 287 -9.27 -1.19 9.85
C CYS A 287 -9.72 -1.16 11.32
N ASP A 288 -10.82 -1.81 11.68
CA ASP A 288 -11.36 -1.85 13.05
C ASP A 288 -11.36 -3.28 13.57
N ALA A 289 -10.32 -3.64 14.33
CA ALA A 289 -10.16 -4.97 14.90
C ALA A 289 -11.37 -5.40 15.78
N THR A 290 -12.00 -4.45 16.47
CA THR A 290 -13.18 -4.73 17.30
C THR A 290 -14.39 -5.08 16.43
N ALA A 291 -14.65 -4.27 15.40
CA ALA A 291 -15.77 -4.49 14.48
C ALA A 291 -15.58 -5.77 13.67
N LEU A 292 -14.40 -5.98 13.08
CA LEU A 292 -14.09 -7.21 12.33
C LEU A 292 -14.17 -8.45 13.22
N GLY A 293 -13.59 -8.38 14.44
CA GLY A 293 -13.66 -9.47 15.41
C GLY A 293 -15.09 -9.82 15.82
N ALA A 294 -15.95 -8.83 16.03
CA ALA A 294 -17.37 -9.05 16.33
C ALA A 294 -18.11 -9.71 15.17
N LEU A 295 -17.89 -9.23 13.93
CA LEU A 295 -18.46 -9.79 12.71
C LEU A 295 -18.09 -11.27 12.55
N LEU A 296 -16.79 -11.59 12.65
CA LEU A 296 -16.28 -12.94 12.45
C LEU A 296 -16.71 -13.89 13.57
N ARG A 297 -16.63 -13.48 14.84
CA ARG A 297 -17.12 -14.31 15.98
C ARG A 297 -18.59 -14.65 15.82
N ARG A 298 -19.42 -13.69 15.37
CA ARG A 298 -20.85 -13.96 15.10
C ARG A 298 -21.01 -15.00 13.98
N ALA A 299 -20.30 -14.86 12.85
CA ALA A 299 -20.35 -15.82 11.75
C ALA A 299 -19.89 -17.21 12.19
N MET A 300 -18.76 -17.30 12.89
CA MET A 300 -18.23 -18.56 13.45
C MET A 300 -19.20 -19.21 14.42
N GLY A 301 -19.85 -18.43 15.30
CA GLY A 301 -20.85 -18.95 16.22
C GLY A 301 -22.10 -19.50 15.52
N LEU A 302 -22.53 -18.87 14.43
CA LEU A 302 -23.62 -19.38 13.59
C LEU A 302 -23.24 -20.71 12.94
N GLN A 303 -22.03 -20.79 12.34
CA GLN A 303 -21.56 -22.00 11.68
C GLN A 303 -21.37 -23.17 12.68
N ARG A 304 -20.80 -22.91 13.86
CA ARG A 304 -20.67 -23.94 14.90
C ARG A 304 -22.03 -24.56 15.28
N ARG A 305 -23.08 -23.75 15.42
CA ARG A 305 -24.44 -24.25 15.68
C ARG A 305 -24.99 -25.05 14.52
N GLN A 306 -24.83 -24.55 13.28
CA GLN A 306 -25.32 -25.21 12.07
C GLN A 306 -24.65 -26.57 11.85
N LEU A 307 -23.36 -26.68 12.19
CA LEU A 307 -22.58 -27.91 12.09
C LEU A 307 -22.73 -28.83 13.32
N GLY A 308 -23.52 -28.45 14.32
CA GLY A 308 -23.69 -29.24 15.54
C GLY A 308 -22.45 -29.32 16.46
N LEU A 309 -21.52 -28.38 16.30
CA LEU A 309 -20.27 -28.33 17.09
C LEU A 309 -20.46 -27.70 18.49
N ILE A 310 -21.54 -26.99 18.69
CA ILE A 310 -22.01 -26.45 19.98
C ILE A 310 -23.52 -26.53 20.03
N GLY A 311 -24.06 -26.92 21.20
CA GLY A 311 -25.50 -26.91 21.49
C GLY A 311 -25.99 -25.51 21.89
#